data_a9b68517e5cbdc8c2dde6e422ef9e17c
#
_entry.id   a9b68517e5cbdc8c2dde6e422ef9e17c
#
_cell.length_a   1.000
_cell.length_b   1.000
_cell.length_c   1.000
_cell.angle_alpha   90.00
_cell.angle_beta   90.00
_cell.angle_gamma   90.00
#
_symmetry.space_group_name_H-M   'P 1'
#
loop_
_entity.id
_entity.type
_entity.pdbx_description
1 polymer ?
#
loop_
_entity_poly.entity_id
_entity_poly.type
_entity_poly.pdbx_seq_one_letter_code
_entity_poly.pdbx_strand_id
1 'polypeptide(L)'
;MFFGIDIAKARMDCAILGGPGGKPLGRRSFPNSAEGGDRAVRWAARVSGTEVAETHVVVEATAAYHELAAHRLAAAGMRVSIVNPARVRSFARALGILGETDRIDAQLLARYGQLVGPKLRSPPAKALLDLRSLIARLDDVEADFRREENRLEQARVRGCPELVQRSLLASITALEAQAGDLRRGIAAHVAADAALQADLERLMTIPAVGPKTATRMLLMLRSRAFDTARQAAAFLGLVPVDRTSGTSVRGRPTLSRAGNPRLRAALYMAAVVGIRKNPDLRAQYGRLLARGKCKMAALGAAMRKLVHLCFGVLKSEGGYRPAAAIKA
;
A
#
# COMPACT_ATOMS: atom_id res chain seq x y z
N MET A 1 20.10 -9.30 17.38
CA MET A 1 20.14 -7.85 17.69
C MET A 1 18.98 -7.11 17.07
N PHE A 2 18.49 -6.01 17.72
CA PHE A 2 17.38 -5.20 17.21
C PHE A 2 17.83 -3.75 17.01
N PHE A 3 17.64 -3.27 15.80
CA PHE A 3 18.06 -1.96 15.36
C PHE A 3 16.85 -1.14 14.92
N GLY A 4 16.42 -0.18 15.73
CA GLY A 4 15.32 0.73 15.44
C GLY A 4 15.84 1.97 14.76
N ILE A 5 15.14 2.40 13.70
CA ILE A 5 15.49 3.61 12.96
C ILE A 5 14.23 4.45 12.77
N ASP A 6 14.22 5.61 13.38
CA ASP A 6 13.27 6.67 13.06
C ASP A 6 13.83 7.55 11.95
N ILE A 7 13.03 7.82 10.92
CA ILE A 7 13.49 8.46 9.69
C ILE A 7 12.72 9.74 9.41
N ALA A 8 13.45 10.85 9.45
CA ALA A 8 13.02 12.15 8.97
C ALA A 8 13.58 12.44 7.57
N LYS A 9 13.16 13.55 6.96
CA LYS A 9 13.61 13.98 5.62
C LYS A 9 15.13 14.06 5.51
N ALA A 10 15.79 14.65 6.49
CA ALA A 10 17.25 14.95 6.44
C ALA A 10 18.09 13.98 7.26
N ARG A 11 17.52 13.24 8.21
CA ARG A 11 18.28 12.42 9.17
C ARG A 11 17.57 11.12 9.51
N MET A 12 18.35 10.18 10.02
CA MET A 12 17.92 8.91 10.59
C MET A 12 18.42 8.84 12.04
N ASP A 13 17.50 8.73 12.99
CA ASP A 13 17.84 8.52 14.40
C ASP A 13 17.82 7.02 14.68
N CYS A 14 18.92 6.51 15.20
CA CYS A 14 19.22 5.08 15.27
C CYS A 14 19.43 4.65 16.73
N ALA A 15 18.87 3.51 17.11
CA ALA A 15 19.08 2.89 18.41
C ALA A 15 19.25 1.37 18.26
N ILE A 16 20.23 0.79 18.98
CA ILE A 16 20.47 -0.64 19.01
C ILE A 16 20.16 -1.18 20.41
N LEU A 17 19.37 -2.24 20.44
CA LEU A 17 19.07 -3.02 21.65
C LEU A 17 19.71 -4.41 21.55
N GLY A 18 20.31 -4.84 22.66
CA GLY A 18 20.78 -6.20 22.85
C GLY A 18 19.62 -7.17 23.18
N GLY A 19 19.85 -8.06 24.13
CA GLY A 19 18.87 -9.05 24.60
C GLY A 19 17.63 -8.43 25.28
N PRO A 20 16.64 -9.27 25.69
CA PRO A 20 15.40 -8.84 26.32
C PRO A 20 15.61 -7.97 27.56
N GLY A 21 14.90 -6.82 27.63
CA GLY A 21 14.97 -5.92 28.79
C GLY A 21 16.21 -5.05 28.90
N GLY A 22 17.17 -5.17 27.94
CA GLY A 22 18.46 -4.49 27.98
C GLY A 22 18.37 -2.97 27.75
N LYS A 23 19.34 -2.23 28.33
CA LYS A 23 19.60 -0.83 27.97
C LYS A 23 20.08 -0.75 26.53
N PRO A 24 19.87 0.38 25.82
CA PRO A 24 20.42 0.57 24.49
C PRO A 24 21.93 0.40 24.51
N LEU A 25 22.45 -0.43 23.61
CA LEU A 25 23.91 -0.59 23.40
C LEU A 25 24.52 0.66 22.78
N GLY A 26 23.74 1.39 22.00
CA GLY A 26 24.16 2.64 21.38
C GLY A 26 23.00 3.40 20.76
N ARG A 27 23.22 4.70 20.59
CA ARG A 27 22.32 5.62 19.85
C ARG A 27 23.18 6.55 19.01
N ARG A 28 22.75 6.84 17.78
CA ARG A 28 23.43 7.76 16.89
C ARG A 28 22.50 8.24 15.78
N SER A 29 22.71 9.49 15.35
CA SER A 29 22.01 10.04 14.19
C SER A 29 22.94 10.04 12.97
N PHE A 30 22.36 9.79 11.79
CA PHE A 30 23.04 9.82 10.49
C PHE A 30 22.20 10.64 9.50
N PRO A 31 22.81 11.24 8.46
CA PRO A 31 22.07 11.82 7.36
C PRO A 31 21.20 10.77 6.65
N ASN A 32 19.99 11.14 6.23
CA ASN A 32 19.14 10.27 5.40
C ASN A 32 19.61 10.35 3.93
N SER A 33 20.72 9.72 3.66
CA SER A 33 21.40 9.64 2.38
C SER A 33 22.00 8.25 2.17
N ALA A 34 22.44 7.95 0.95
CA ALA A 34 23.12 6.69 0.65
C ALA A 34 24.35 6.48 1.58
N GLU A 35 25.21 7.49 1.71
CA GLU A 35 26.39 7.45 2.56
C GLU A 35 26.02 7.32 4.05
N GLY A 36 24.97 8.04 4.49
CA GLY A 36 24.47 7.93 5.86
C GLY A 36 23.96 6.52 6.18
N GLY A 37 23.29 5.86 5.24
CA GLY A 37 22.88 4.47 5.37
C GLY A 37 24.05 3.51 5.53
N ASP A 38 25.09 3.65 4.70
CA ASP A 38 26.31 2.83 4.79
C ASP A 38 27.06 3.06 6.11
N ARG A 39 27.08 4.30 6.61
CA ARG A 39 27.65 4.63 7.93
C ARG A 39 26.84 4.02 9.06
N ALA A 40 25.50 3.99 8.95
CA ALA A 40 24.62 3.37 9.94
C ALA A 40 24.85 1.84 10.00
N VAL A 41 25.04 1.18 8.86
CA VAL A 41 25.38 -0.27 8.79
C VAL A 41 26.70 -0.55 9.52
N ARG A 42 27.77 0.18 9.16
CA ARG A 42 29.09 0.01 9.82
C ARG A 42 29.05 0.29 11.31
N TRP A 43 28.30 1.31 11.71
CA TRP A 43 28.12 1.62 13.13
C TRP A 43 27.35 0.52 13.85
N ALA A 44 26.27 0.02 13.27
CA ALA A 44 25.46 -1.05 13.85
C ALA A 44 26.28 -2.32 14.05
N ALA A 45 27.04 -2.76 13.07
CA ALA A 45 27.94 -3.92 13.16
C ALA A 45 28.99 -3.77 14.29
N ARG A 46 29.60 -2.59 14.40
CA ARG A 46 30.58 -2.29 15.44
C ARG A 46 30.00 -2.32 16.85
N VAL A 47 28.83 -1.71 17.03
CA VAL A 47 28.19 -1.60 18.36
C VAL A 47 27.57 -2.91 18.80
N SER A 48 27.00 -3.67 17.86
CA SER A 48 26.36 -4.95 18.16
C SER A 48 27.39 -6.08 18.41
N GLY A 49 28.56 -6.00 17.79
CA GLY A 49 29.53 -7.12 17.80
C GLY A 49 29.03 -8.38 17.09
N THR A 50 27.90 -8.27 16.32
CA THR A 50 27.29 -9.40 15.60
C THR A 50 27.39 -9.17 14.10
N GLU A 51 27.23 -10.25 13.33
CA GLU A 51 27.16 -10.15 11.88
C GLU A 51 25.96 -9.30 11.43
N VAL A 52 26.14 -8.59 10.33
CA VAL A 52 25.09 -7.71 9.75
C VAL A 52 23.81 -8.49 9.47
N ALA A 53 23.91 -9.74 9.02
CA ALA A 53 22.79 -10.62 8.72
C ALA A 53 21.95 -11.03 9.95
N GLU A 54 22.51 -10.96 11.14
CA GLU A 54 21.81 -11.26 12.39
C GLU A 54 21.06 -10.03 12.97
N THR A 55 21.31 -8.85 12.41
CA THR A 55 20.68 -7.62 12.87
C THR A 55 19.30 -7.45 12.26
N HIS A 56 18.27 -7.42 13.12
CA HIS A 56 16.89 -7.17 12.71
C HIS A 56 16.60 -5.65 12.81
N VAL A 57 16.48 -5.03 11.67
CA VAL A 57 16.17 -3.60 11.53
C VAL A 57 14.67 -3.39 11.50
N VAL A 58 14.19 -2.44 12.30
CA VAL A 58 12.80 -2.01 12.32
C VAL A 58 12.73 -0.54 11.96
N VAL A 59 12.05 -0.24 10.87
CA VAL A 59 11.86 1.10 10.32
C VAL A 59 10.38 1.43 10.27
N GLU A 60 10.02 2.65 10.67
CA GLU A 60 8.64 3.13 10.50
C GLU A 60 8.39 3.61 9.07
N ALA A 61 7.20 3.32 8.52
CA ALA A 61 6.79 3.74 7.18
C ALA A 61 6.44 5.24 7.15
N THR A 62 7.43 6.12 7.11
CA THR A 62 7.28 7.57 7.10
C THR A 62 7.36 8.11 5.67
N ALA A 63 6.20 8.31 5.02
CA ALA A 63 6.12 8.77 3.62
C ALA A 63 7.11 8.02 2.69
N ALA A 64 7.86 8.73 1.83
CA ALA A 64 8.89 8.16 0.96
C ALA A 64 10.28 8.10 1.61
N TYR A 65 10.47 8.75 2.76
CA TYR A 65 11.80 8.95 3.34
C TYR A 65 12.47 7.67 3.84
N HIS A 66 11.68 6.69 4.28
CA HIS A 66 12.21 5.42 4.77
C HIS A 66 12.73 4.48 3.67
N GLU A 67 12.36 4.71 2.41
CA GLU A 67 12.62 3.75 1.32
C GLU A 67 14.10 3.63 1.00
N LEU A 68 14.81 4.77 0.91
CA LEU A 68 16.25 4.78 0.63
C LEU A 68 17.03 4.02 1.71
N ALA A 69 16.76 4.31 2.97
CA ALA A 69 17.40 3.63 4.09
C ALA A 69 17.08 2.14 4.11
N ALA A 70 15.80 1.76 3.98
CA ALA A 70 15.38 0.35 3.96
C ALA A 70 16.06 -0.45 2.83
N HIS A 71 16.20 0.14 1.63
CA HIS A 71 16.92 -0.49 0.52
C HIS A 71 18.40 -0.68 0.83
N ARG A 72 19.07 0.34 1.36
CA ARG A 72 20.50 0.26 1.71
C ARG A 72 20.77 -0.78 2.77
N LEU A 73 19.96 -0.81 3.83
CA LEU A 73 20.10 -1.75 4.92
C LEU A 73 19.86 -3.20 4.47
N ALA A 74 18.84 -3.41 3.62
CA ALA A 74 18.58 -4.71 3.04
C ALA A 74 19.68 -5.16 2.05
N ALA A 75 20.20 -4.25 1.21
CA ALA A 75 21.32 -4.53 0.31
C ALA A 75 22.62 -4.87 1.07
N ALA A 76 22.78 -4.33 2.26
CA ALA A 76 23.88 -4.70 3.17
C ALA A 76 23.69 -6.06 3.87
N GLY A 77 22.56 -6.75 3.62
CA GLY A 77 22.26 -8.08 4.19
C GLY A 77 21.50 -8.03 5.53
N MET A 78 21.11 -6.86 6.04
CA MET A 78 20.32 -6.76 7.27
C MET A 78 18.89 -7.28 7.07
N ARG A 79 18.31 -7.83 8.13
CA ARG A 79 16.91 -8.30 8.16
C ARG A 79 15.98 -7.11 8.43
N VAL A 80 15.33 -6.56 7.42
CA VAL A 80 14.52 -5.33 7.51
C VAL A 80 13.04 -5.63 7.70
N SER A 81 12.42 -4.93 8.66
CA SER A 81 10.96 -4.86 8.83
C SER A 81 10.50 -3.41 8.72
N ILE A 82 9.53 -3.16 7.84
CA ILE A 82 8.87 -1.86 7.72
C ILE A 82 7.52 -1.95 8.43
N VAL A 83 7.32 -1.14 9.46
CA VAL A 83 6.14 -1.19 10.34
C VAL A 83 5.22 0.00 10.14
N ASN A 84 3.94 -0.20 10.45
CA ASN A 84 2.93 0.85 10.33
C ASN A 84 3.01 1.78 11.56
N PRO A 85 3.08 3.10 11.38
CA PRO A 85 3.10 4.11 12.44
C PRO A 85 1.99 3.92 13.49
N ALA A 86 0.76 3.64 13.05
CA ALA A 86 -0.35 3.43 13.98
C ALA A 86 -0.14 2.23 14.93
N ARG A 87 0.57 1.18 14.47
CA ARG A 87 0.90 0.04 15.33
C ARG A 87 1.98 0.38 16.36
N VAL A 88 2.99 1.14 15.95
CA VAL A 88 4.07 1.60 16.83
C VAL A 88 3.50 2.53 17.91
N ARG A 89 2.63 3.46 17.54
CA ARG A 89 1.92 4.33 18.51
C ARG A 89 1.02 3.55 19.49
N SER A 90 0.30 2.55 19.00
CA SER A 90 -0.52 1.69 19.87
C SER A 90 0.36 0.89 20.84
N PHE A 91 1.52 0.43 20.40
CA PHE A 91 2.50 -0.26 21.23
C PHE A 91 3.13 0.68 22.27
N ALA A 92 3.47 1.92 21.90
CA ALA A 92 3.95 2.95 22.83
C ALA A 92 2.95 3.18 23.98
N ARG A 93 1.67 3.36 23.64
CA ARG A 93 0.58 3.52 24.61
C ARG A 93 0.44 2.33 25.53
N ALA A 94 0.54 1.11 25.00
CA ALA A 94 0.49 -0.12 25.80
C ALA A 94 1.65 -0.22 26.81
N LEU A 95 2.79 0.41 26.51
CA LEU A 95 3.95 0.52 27.42
C LEU A 95 3.90 1.74 28.34
N GLY A 96 2.83 2.56 28.29
CA GLY A 96 2.74 3.80 29.08
C GLY A 96 3.66 4.93 28.59
N ILE A 97 4.23 4.82 27.38
CA ILE A 97 5.11 5.84 26.79
C ILE A 97 4.21 6.85 26.06
N LEU A 98 4.08 8.05 26.64
CA LEU A 98 3.24 9.12 26.12
C LEU A 98 4.03 10.24 25.43
N GLY A 99 5.35 10.29 25.64
CA GLY A 99 6.22 11.30 25.04
C GLY A 99 6.73 10.87 23.66
N GLU A 100 6.64 11.77 22.68
CA GLU A 100 7.21 11.59 21.33
C GLU A 100 8.50 12.42 21.24
N THR A 101 9.64 11.76 21.05
CA THR A 101 10.91 12.37 20.67
C THR A 101 11.66 11.40 19.78
N ASP A 102 12.39 11.90 18.77
CA ASP A 102 13.12 11.09 17.80
C ASP A 102 14.04 10.03 18.47
N ARG A 103 14.55 10.33 19.67
CA ARG A 103 15.38 9.39 20.47
C ARG A 103 14.56 8.26 21.09
N ILE A 104 13.36 8.58 21.56
CA ILE A 104 12.43 7.60 22.15
C ILE A 104 11.89 6.73 21.01
N ASP A 105 11.59 7.32 19.86
CA ASP A 105 10.97 6.64 18.73
C ASP A 105 11.91 5.59 18.12
N ALA A 106 13.18 5.88 17.90
CA ALA A 106 14.16 4.89 17.44
C ALA A 106 14.31 3.72 18.44
N GLN A 107 14.36 4.01 19.74
CA GLN A 107 14.45 2.98 20.77
C GLN A 107 13.16 2.15 20.87
N LEU A 108 12.01 2.80 20.72
CA LEU A 108 10.70 2.17 20.69
C LEU A 108 10.57 1.20 19.51
N LEU A 109 11.08 1.59 18.32
CA LEU A 109 11.12 0.75 17.13
C LEU A 109 11.99 -0.50 17.36
N ALA A 110 13.16 -0.35 17.96
CA ALA A 110 14.00 -1.51 18.30
C ALA A 110 13.29 -2.44 19.29
N ARG A 111 12.61 -1.87 20.31
CA ARG A 111 11.85 -2.62 21.31
C ARG A 111 10.61 -3.29 20.69
N TYR A 112 9.96 -2.62 19.73
CA TYR A 112 8.88 -3.22 18.94
C TYR A 112 9.37 -4.44 18.17
N GLY A 113 10.55 -4.34 17.55
CA GLY A 113 11.20 -5.47 16.89
C GLY A 113 11.41 -6.67 17.82
N GLN A 114 11.89 -6.40 19.02
CA GLN A 114 12.20 -7.41 20.02
C GLN A 114 10.97 -8.12 20.58
N LEU A 115 9.91 -7.38 20.91
CA LEU A 115 8.75 -7.92 21.61
C LEU A 115 7.65 -8.42 20.67
N VAL A 116 7.49 -7.78 19.49
CA VAL A 116 6.43 -8.10 18.54
C VAL A 116 6.93 -9.01 17.41
N GLY A 117 8.22 -9.00 17.09
CA GLY A 117 8.80 -9.82 16.03
C GLY A 117 8.14 -9.55 14.65
N PRO A 118 8.11 -8.29 14.15
CA PRO A 118 7.42 -7.97 12.92
C PRO A 118 8.00 -8.76 11.75
N LYS A 119 7.15 -9.15 10.79
CA LYS A 119 7.56 -9.90 9.60
C LYS A 119 8.65 -9.14 8.85
N LEU A 120 9.67 -9.87 8.45
CA LEU A 120 10.71 -9.36 7.56
C LEU A 120 10.09 -8.94 6.23
N ARG A 121 10.61 -7.87 5.68
CA ARG A 121 10.16 -7.33 4.41
C ARG A 121 11.34 -6.98 3.54
N SER A 122 11.51 -7.71 2.46
CA SER A 122 12.39 -7.26 1.39
C SER A 122 11.81 -6.00 0.76
N PRO A 123 12.59 -4.94 0.58
CA PRO A 123 12.15 -3.77 -0.17
C PRO A 123 11.68 -4.20 -1.57
N PRO A 124 10.63 -3.57 -2.13
CA PRO A 124 10.19 -3.88 -3.48
C PRO A 124 11.31 -3.62 -4.49
N ALA A 125 11.34 -4.38 -5.57
CA ALA A 125 12.26 -4.14 -6.68
C ALA A 125 12.10 -2.72 -7.23
N LYS A 126 13.20 -2.14 -7.78
CA LYS A 126 13.19 -0.78 -8.33
C LYS A 126 12.06 -0.57 -9.35
N ALA A 127 11.81 -1.54 -10.23
CA ALA A 127 10.73 -1.50 -11.20
C ALA A 127 9.33 -1.26 -10.55
N LEU A 128 9.07 -1.86 -9.39
CA LEU A 128 7.80 -1.63 -8.65
C LEU A 128 7.76 -0.26 -7.98
N LEU A 129 8.89 0.29 -7.56
CA LEU A 129 8.98 1.64 -6.99
C LEU A 129 8.73 2.70 -8.06
N ASP A 130 9.34 2.52 -9.24
CA ASP A 130 9.16 3.41 -10.38
C ASP A 130 7.70 3.35 -10.86
N LEU A 131 7.11 2.15 -11.00
CA LEU A 131 5.70 1.97 -11.33
C LEU A 131 4.77 2.66 -10.31
N ARG A 132 5.09 2.55 -9.02
CA ARG A 132 4.33 3.24 -7.96
C ARG A 132 4.38 4.76 -8.13
N SER A 133 5.54 5.31 -8.44
CA SER A 133 5.73 6.75 -8.66
C SER A 133 4.94 7.25 -9.87
N LEU A 134 4.97 6.50 -10.96
CA LEU A 134 4.19 6.80 -12.17
C LEU A 134 2.68 6.78 -11.90
N ILE A 135 2.19 5.74 -11.21
CA ILE A 135 0.77 5.63 -10.85
C ILE A 135 0.34 6.75 -9.89
N ALA A 136 1.17 7.07 -8.90
CA ALA A 136 0.87 8.15 -7.96
C ALA A 136 0.76 9.50 -8.68
N ARG A 137 1.71 9.80 -9.60
CA ARG A 137 1.66 11.02 -10.39
C ARG A 137 0.43 11.07 -11.31
N LEU A 138 0.09 9.95 -11.96
CA LEU A 138 -1.13 9.87 -12.78
C LEU A 138 -2.38 10.14 -11.93
N ASP A 139 -2.45 9.58 -10.73
CA ASP A 139 -3.57 9.79 -9.81
C ASP A 139 -3.70 11.27 -9.40
N ASP A 140 -2.58 11.98 -9.21
CA ASP A 140 -2.58 13.40 -8.88
C ASP A 140 -3.02 14.26 -10.09
N VAL A 141 -2.49 14.00 -11.27
CA VAL A 141 -2.89 14.68 -12.52
C VAL A 141 -4.38 14.46 -12.81
N GLU A 142 -4.89 13.22 -12.65
CA GLU A 142 -6.32 12.92 -12.81
C GLU A 142 -7.20 13.62 -11.75
N ALA A 143 -6.68 13.88 -10.56
CA ALA A 143 -7.40 14.64 -9.54
C ALA A 143 -7.40 16.13 -9.84
N ASP A 144 -6.28 16.68 -10.33
CA ASP A 144 -6.17 18.07 -10.77
C ASP A 144 -7.08 18.35 -11.96
N PHE A 145 -7.08 17.47 -12.95
CA PHE A 145 -7.96 17.53 -14.12
C PHE A 145 -9.44 17.68 -13.68
N ARG A 146 -9.92 16.80 -12.80
CA ARG A 146 -11.31 16.88 -12.30
C ARG A 146 -11.60 18.17 -11.54
N ARG A 147 -10.60 18.70 -10.82
CA ARG A 147 -10.77 19.99 -10.12
C ARG A 147 -10.94 21.15 -11.10
N GLU A 148 -10.13 21.16 -12.16
CA GLU A 148 -10.24 22.20 -13.19
C GLU A 148 -11.53 22.08 -14.02
N GLU A 149 -12.00 20.86 -14.33
CA GLU A 149 -13.32 20.65 -14.95
C GLU A 149 -14.46 21.25 -14.09
N ASN A 150 -14.46 20.94 -12.79
CA ASN A 150 -15.46 21.49 -11.86
C ASN A 150 -15.38 23.01 -11.75
N ARG A 151 -14.19 23.59 -11.77
CA ARG A 151 -13.99 25.04 -11.79
C ARG A 151 -14.52 25.68 -13.07
N LEU A 152 -14.29 25.03 -14.21
CA LEU A 152 -14.79 25.51 -15.51
C LEU A 152 -16.32 25.48 -15.55
N GLU A 153 -16.94 24.41 -15.07
CA GLU A 153 -18.39 24.31 -14.94
C GLU A 153 -18.95 25.48 -14.09
N GLN A 154 -18.36 25.69 -12.90
CA GLN A 154 -18.76 26.80 -12.02
C GLN A 154 -18.54 28.18 -12.66
N ALA A 155 -17.43 28.38 -13.38
CA ALA A 155 -17.13 29.62 -14.06
C ALA A 155 -18.16 29.93 -15.18
N ARG A 156 -18.58 28.91 -15.90
CA ARG A 156 -19.64 29.03 -16.92
C ARG A 156 -20.98 29.36 -16.30
N VAL A 157 -21.39 28.70 -15.24
CA VAL A 157 -22.65 28.93 -14.53
C VAL A 157 -22.69 30.35 -13.96
N ARG A 158 -21.56 30.88 -13.46
CA ARG A 158 -21.46 32.23 -12.89
C ARG A 158 -21.29 33.33 -13.95
N GLY A 159 -21.15 33.00 -15.23
CA GLY A 159 -20.87 33.98 -16.27
C GLY A 159 -19.50 34.66 -16.10
N CYS A 160 -18.49 33.94 -15.61
CA CYS A 160 -17.15 34.52 -15.42
C CYS A 160 -16.55 35.06 -16.73
N PRO A 161 -15.64 36.04 -16.69
CA PRO A 161 -14.97 36.58 -17.86
C PRO A 161 -14.34 35.50 -18.73
N GLU A 162 -14.33 35.70 -20.05
CA GLU A 162 -13.81 34.76 -21.02
C GLU A 162 -12.34 34.40 -20.77
N LEU A 163 -11.53 35.37 -20.29
CA LEU A 163 -10.13 35.11 -19.93
C LEU A 163 -10.01 34.02 -18.86
N VAL A 164 -10.89 34.00 -17.86
CA VAL A 164 -10.92 32.97 -16.80
C VAL A 164 -11.25 31.60 -17.41
N GLN A 165 -12.28 31.54 -18.26
CA GLN A 165 -12.68 30.28 -18.91
C GLN A 165 -11.59 29.74 -19.83
N ARG A 166 -10.93 30.61 -20.62
CA ARG A 166 -9.78 30.21 -21.46
C ARG A 166 -8.59 29.68 -20.64
N SER A 167 -8.27 30.31 -19.52
CA SER A 167 -7.21 29.87 -18.62
C SER A 167 -7.50 28.47 -18.07
N LEU A 168 -8.73 28.22 -17.64
CA LEU A 168 -9.16 26.89 -17.15
C LEU A 168 -9.11 25.83 -18.25
N LEU A 169 -9.57 26.16 -19.45
CA LEU A 169 -9.50 25.25 -20.61
C LEU A 169 -8.04 24.89 -20.97
N ALA A 170 -7.14 25.86 -20.97
CA ALA A 170 -5.71 25.61 -21.21
C ALA A 170 -5.12 24.64 -20.17
N SER A 171 -5.47 24.81 -18.89
CA SER A 171 -5.05 23.91 -17.80
C SER A 171 -5.61 22.50 -18.00
N ILE A 172 -6.88 22.36 -18.34
CA ILE A 172 -7.55 21.08 -18.61
C ILE A 172 -6.83 20.35 -19.77
N THR A 173 -6.58 21.03 -20.89
CA THR A 173 -5.90 20.47 -22.05
C THR A 173 -4.48 19.97 -21.70
N ALA A 174 -3.73 20.76 -20.93
CA ALA A 174 -2.39 20.39 -20.48
C ALA A 174 -2.40 19.17 -19.55
N LEU A 175 -3.34 19.12 -18.61
CA LEU A 175 -3.49 17.99 -17.69
C LEU A 175 -3.93 16.70 -18.39
N GLU A 176 -4.80 16.82 -19.40
CA GLU A 176 -5.20 15.68 -20.24
C GLU A 176 -4.03 15.10 -21.02
N ALA A 177 -3.22 15.94 -21.63
CA ALA A 177 -1.99 15.52 -22.33
C ALA A 177 -1.02 14.82 -21.36
N GLN A 178 -0.75 15.42 -20.19
CA GLN A 178 0.10 14.80 -19.16
C GLN A 178 -0.44 13.45 -18.69
N ALA A 179 -1.75 13.31 -18.49
CA ALA A 179 -2.36 12.04 -18.12
C ALA A 179 -2.18 10.97 -19.22
N GLY A 180 -2.28 11.39 -20.49
CA GLY A 180 -2.01 10.54 -21.66
C GLY A 180 -0.57 10.04 -21.69
N ASP A 181 0.41 10.94 -21.49
CA ASP A 181 1.83 10.59 -21.43
C ASP A 181 2.14 9.61 -20.30
N LEU A 182 1.60 9.87 -19.09
CA LEU A 182 1.79 9.00 -17.95
C LEU A 182 1.18 7.61 -18.16
N ARG A 183 0.01 7.51 -18.81
CA ARG A 183 -0.58 6.20 -19.15
C ARG A 183 0.30 5.44 -20.14
N ARG A 184 0.84 6.11 -21.17
CA ARG A 184 1.80 5.50 -22.10
C ARG A 184 3.08 5.08 -21.40
N GLY A 185 3.63 5.93 -20.52
CA GLY A 185 4.82 5.63 -19.73
C GLY A 185 4.62 4.43 -18.79
N ILE A 186 3.46 4.32 -18.14
CA ILE A 186 3.12 3.16 -17.30
C ILE A 186 3.07 1.88 -18.15
N ALA A 187 2.43 1.92 -19.32
CA ALA A 187 2.34 0.76 -20.20
C ALA A 187 3.73 0.32 -20.69
N ALA A 188 4.56 1.28 -21.15
CA ALA A 188 5.93 1.01 -21.58
C ALA A 188 6.80 0.45 -20.44
N HIS A 189 6.67 1.00 -19.22
CA HIS A 189 7.42 0.54 -18.06
C HIS A 189 7.07 -0.92 -17.69
N VAL A 190 5.79 -1.28 -17.74
CA VAL A 190 5.36 -2.67 -17.47
C VAL A 190 5.82 -3.60 -18.61
N ALA A 191 5.72 -3.18 -19.87
CA ALA A 191 6.14 -3.97 -21.02
C ALA A 191 7.67 -4.22 -21.05
N ALA A 192 8.47 -3.35 -20.45
CA ALA A 192 9.93 -3.52 -20.34
C ALA A 192 10.36 -4.61 -19.35
N ASP A 193 9.46 -5.07 -18.47
CA ASP A 193 9.70 -6.16 -17.53
C ASP A 193 8.76 -7.33 -17.85
N ALA A 194 9.32 -8.40 -18.42
CA ALA A 194 8.55 -9.57 -18.85
C ALA A 194 7.70 -10.21 -17.75
N ALA A 195 8.18 -10.18 -16.48
CA ALA A 195 7.44 -10.74 -15.36
C ALA A 195 6.23 -9.86 -14.99
N LEU A 196 6.40 -8.53 -14.98
CA LEU A 196 5.31 -7.59 -14.74
C LEU A 196 4.28 -7.65 -15.88
N GLN A 197 4.73 -7.76 -17.13
CA GLN A 197 3.85 -7.85 -18.30
C GLN A 197 3.00 -9.13 -18.23
N ALA A 198 3.61 -10.28 -17.98
CA ALA A 198 2.90 -11.56 -17.84
C ALA A 198 1.88 -11.53 -16.69
N ASP A 199 2.24 -10.90 -15.56
CA ASP A 199 1.34 -10.72 -14.43
C ASP A 199 0.15 -9.81 -14.78
N LEU A 200 0.39 -8.71 -15.50
CA LEU A 200 -0.65 -7.79 -15.95
C LEU A 200 -1.64 -8.50 -16.88
N GLU A 201 -1.13 -9.25 -17.87
CA GLU A 201 -1.94 -10.02 -18.81
C GLU A 201 -2.81 -11.04 -18.07
N ARG A 202 -2.24 -11.78 -17.12
CA ARG A 202 -2.99 -12.72 -16.29
C ARG A 202 -4.12 -12.04 -15.50
N LEU A 203 -3.86 -10.88 -14.91
CA LEU A 203 -4.88 -10.12 -14.19
C LEU A 203 -6.00 -9.64 -15.13
N MET A 204 -5.67 -9.25 -16.35
CA MET A 204 -6.63 -8.79 -17.35
C MET A 204 -7.51 -9.91 -17.91
N THR A 205 -7.17 -11.18 -17.69
CA THR A 205 -8.08 -12.30 -18.00
C THR A 205 -9.33 -12.32 -17.12
N ILE A 206 -9.31 -11.64 -15.96
CA ILE A 206 -10.46 -11.58 -15.04
C ILE A 206 -11.51 -10.62 -15.63
N PRO A 207 -12.73 -11.08 -15.96
CA PRO A 207 -13.78 -10.20 -16.47
C PRO A 207 -14.06 -9.04 -15.50
N ALA A 208 -14.09 -7.81 -16.04
CA ALA A 208 -14.21 -6.53 -15.35
C ALA A 208 -12.91 -5.99 -14.69
N VAL A 209 -11.77 -6.65 -14.87
CA VAL A 209 -10.48 -6.10 -14.50
C VAL A 209 -9.80 -5.54 -15.75
N GLY A 210 -9.99 -4.25 -15.99
CA GLY A 210 -9.32 -3.53 -17.07
C GLY A 210 -7.91 -3.04 -16.68
N PRO A 211 -7.13 -2.46 -17.64
CA PRO A 211 -5.74 -2.09 -17.44
C PRO A 211 -5.50 -1.24 -16.19
N LYS A 212 -6.34 -0.24 -15.94
CA LYS A 212 -6.24 0.66 -14.77
C LYS A 212 -6.32 -0.10 -13.43
N THR A 213 -7.24 -1.05 -13.32
CA THR A 213 -7.42 -1.87 -12.11
C THR A 213 -6.33 -2.93 -12.01
N ALA A 214 -5.99 -3.60 -13.13
CA ALA A 214 -4.95 -4.61 -13.20
C ALA A 214 -3.60 -4.07 -12.75
N THR A 215 -3.15 -2.93 -13.30
CA THR A 215 -1.86 -2.32 -12.95
C THR A 215 -1.77 -1.94 -11.47
N ARG A 216 -2.84 -1.40 -10.89
CA ARG A 216 -2.89 -1.07 -9.45
C ARG A 216 -2.90 -2.31 -8.57
N MET A 217 -3.62 -3.36 -8.97
CA MET A 217 -3.62 -4.65 -8.26
C MET A 217 -2.27 -5.36 -8.37
N LEU A 218 -1.63 -5.33 -9.53
CA LEU A 218 -0.27 -5.81 -9.77
C LEU A 218 0.71 -5.14 -8.80
N LEU A 219 0.75 -3.81 -8.81
CA LEU A 219 1.62 -3.03 -7.91
C LEU A 219 1.38 -3.41 -6.45
N MET A 220 0.13 -3.47 -5.99
CA MET A 220 -0.22 -3.77 -4.61
C MET A 220 0.20 -5.19 -4.21
N LEU A 221 -0.08 -6.19 -5.06
CA LEU A 221 0.19 -7.60 -4.77
C LEU A 221 1.68 -7.95 -4.87
N ARG A 222 2.45 -7.31 -5.76
CA ARG A 222 3.89 -7.55 -5.93
C ARG A 222 4.76 -6.71 -4.99
N SER A 223 4.29 -5.54 -4.55
CA SER A 223 5.02 -4.72 -3.58
C SER A 223 4.99 -5.27 -2.15
N ARG A 224 4.21 -6.32 -1.87
CA ARG A 224 4.04 -6.88 -0.54
C ARG A 224 3.89 -8.39 -0.60
N ALA A 225 4.56 -9.08 0.31
CA ALA A 225 4.36 -10.51 0.50
C ALA A 225 3.06 -10.75 1.29
N PHE A 226 2.00 -11.16 0.59
CA PHE A 226 0.77 -11.64 1.22
C PHE A 226 0.78 -13.18 1.21
N ASP A 227 0.56 -13.78 2.37
CA ASP A 227 0.46 -15.25 2.47
C ASP A 227 -0.91 -15.72 1.94
N THR A 228 -1.95 -14.89 2.13
CA THR A 228 -3.34 -15.24 1.76
C THR A 228 -4.07 -14.08 1.09
N ALA A 229 -5.05 -14.42 0.26
CA ALA A 229 -5.98 -13.43 -0.32
C ALA A 229 -6.75 -12.64 0.74
N ARG A 230 -6.98 -13.24 1.92
CA ARG A 230 -7.62 -12.57 3.07
C ARG A 230 -6.77 -11.42 3.60
N GLN A 231 -5.45 -11.61 3.68
CA GLN A 231 -4.52 -10.54 4.09
C GLN A 231 -4.50 -9.40 3.07
N ALA A 232 -4.50 -9.70 1.76
CA ALA A 232 -4.56 -8.69 0.70
C ALA A 232 -5.88 -7.88 0.78
N ALA A 233 -7.02 -8.54 0.99
CA ALA A 233 -8.30 -7.88 1.16
C ALA A 233 -8.37 -7.04 2.45
N ALA A 234 -7.80 -7.53 3.56
CA ALA A 234 -7.71 -6.79 4.82
C ALA A 234 -6.84 -5.54 4.67
N PHE A 235 -5.71 -5.64 3.96
CA PHE A 235 -4.84 -4.50 3.67
C PHE A 235 -5.55 -3.38 2.90
N LEU A 236 -6.52 -3.74 2.05
CA LEU A 236 -7.36 -2.79 1.31
C LEU A 236 -8.59 -2.32 2.10
N GLY A 237 -8.77 -2.79 3.33
CA GLY A 237 -9.92 -2.44 4.15
C GLY A 237 -11.24 -3.03 3.67
N LEU A 238 -11.19 -4.14 2.94
CA LEU A 238 -12.34 -4.87 2.42
C LEU A 238 -12.75 -6.03 3.34
N VAL A 239 -12.58 -5.85 4.64
CA VAL A 239 -13.06 -6.79 5.68
C VAL A 239 -14.10 -6.10 6.55
N PRO A 240 -15.16 -6.81 6.93
CA PRO A 240 -16.11 -6.30 7.91
C PRO A 240 -15.41 -6.17 9.26
N VAL A 241 -15.71 -5.09 9.96
CA VAL A 241 -15.33 -4.86 11.35
C VAL A 241 -16.62 -4.87 12.16
N ASP A 242 -16.73 -5.81 13.07
CA ASP A 242 -17.84 -5.86 14.00
C ASP A 242 -17.66 -4.80 15.09
N ARG A 243 -18.75 -4.15 15.45
CA ARG A 243 -18.82 -3.17 16.54
C ARG A 243 -19.83 -3.66 17.57
N THR A 244 -19.46 -4.72 18.25
CA THR A 244 -20.26 -5.28 19.32
C THR A 244 -19.46 -5.25 20.62
N SER A 245 -20.02 -4.73 21.69
CA SER A 245 -19.43 -4.76 23.02
C SER A 245 -20.53 -5.02 24.04
N GLY A 246 -20.42 -6.14 24.75
CA GLY A 246 -21.40 -6.59 25.75
C GLY A 246 -22.82 -6.67 25.16
N THR A 247 -23.79 -6.30 25.98
CA THR A 247 -25.21 -6.27 25.59
C THR A 247 -25.69 -4.95 25.02
N SER A 248 -24.95 -3.86 25.25
CA SER A 248 -25.37 -2.46 24.97
C SER A 248 -24.94 -1.94 23.60
N VAL A 249 -23.84 -2.43 23.03
CA VAL A 249 -23.34 -1.97 21.72
C VAL A 249 -23.59 -3.04 20.67
N ARG A 250 -24.56 -2.84 19.79
CA ARG A 250 -24.88 -3.69 18.64
C ARG A 250 -24.82 -2.88 17.34
N GLY A 251 -23.61 -2.47 16.94
CA GLY A 251 -23.39 -1.78 15.67
C GLY A 251 -23.47 -2.73 14.47
N ARG A 252 -24.02 -2.25 13.33
CA ARG A 252 -23.94 -3.02 12.07
C ARG A 252 -22.49 -3.13 11.61
N PRO A 253 -22.01 -4.32 11.19
CA PRO A 253 -20.68 -4.47 10.62
C PRO A 253 -20.46 -3.52 9.44
N THR A 254 -19.34 -2.81 9.44
CA THR A 254 -18.93 -1.93 8.35
C THR A 254 -17.57 -2.35 7.82
N LEU A 255 -17.27 -2.00 6.56
CA LEU A 255 -15.92 -2.22 6.03
C LEU A 255 -14.91 -1.37 6.80
N SER A 256 -13.73 -1.93 7.11
CA SER A 256 -12.70 -1.26 7.91
C SER A 256 -12.17 0.03 7.26
N ARG A 257 -12.27 0.14 5.91
CA ARG A 257 -11.78 1.26 5.09
C ARG A 257 -10.30 1.60 5.27
N ALA A 258 -9.53 0.72 5.92
CA ALA A 258 -8.08 0.84 5.98
C ALA A 258 -7.45 0.77 4.58
N GLY A 259 -6.23 1.24 4.43
CA GLY A 259 -5.47 1.17 3.18
C GLY A 259 -5.89 2.22 2.12
N ASN A 260 -5.48 1.99 0.88
CA ASN A 260 -5.54 2.97 -0.21
C ASN A 260 -6.99 3.23 -0.72
N PRO A 261 -7.56 4.44 -0.54
CA PRO A 261 -8.92 4.76 -0.98
C PRO A 261 -9.05 4.81 -2.50
N ARG A 262 -8.00 5.23 -3.24
CA ARG A 262 -8.01 5.29 -4.71
C ARG A 262 -8.13 3.89 -5.33
N LEU A 263 -7.40 2.91 -4.77
CA LEU A 263 -7.51 1.51 -5.21
C LEU A 263 -8.87 0.90 -4.85
N ARG A 264 -9.43 1.22 -3.67
CA ARG A 264 -10.79 0.80 -3.33
C ARG A 264 -11.84 1.36 -4.29
N ALA A 265 -11.71 2.64 -4.72
CA ALA A 265 -12.60 3.24 -5.72
C ALA A 265 -12.50 2.53 -7.08
N ALA A 266 -11.29 2.19 -7.53
CA ALA A 266 -11.10 1.41 -8.75
C ALA A 266 -11.75 0.01 -8.65
N LEU A 267 -11.58 -0.67 -7.51
CA LEU A 267 -12.20 -1.97 -7.25
C LEU A 267 -13.73 -1.87 -7.15
N TYR A 268 -14.27 -0.78 -6.61
CA TYR A 268 -15.71 -0.53 -6.58
C TYR A 268 -16.28 -0.50 -8.01
N MET A 269 -15.70 0.30 -8.89
CA MET A 269 -16.13 0.37 -10.29
C MET A 269 -15.97 -0.96 -11.02
N ALA A 270 -14.86 -1.65 -10.81
CA ALA A 270 -14.65 -2.99 -11.35
C ALA A 270 -15.69 -3.99 -10.82
N ALA A 271 -16.08 -3.92 -9.55
CA ALA A 271 -17.11 -4.78 -8.99
C ALA A 271 -18.50 -4.47 -9.54
N VAL A 272 -18.84 -3.18 -9.74
CA VAL A 272 -20.12 -2.77 -10.39
C VAL A 272 -20.26 -3.37 -11.80
N VAL A 273 -19.19 -3.36 -12.58
CA VAL A 273 -19.16 -4.03 -13.89
C VAL A 273 -19.14 -5.55 -13.72
N GLY A 274 -18.38 -6.05 -12.76
CA GLY A 274 -18.14 -7.47 -12.51
C GLY A 274 -19.38 -8.25 -12.10
N ILE A 275 -20.29 -7.67 -11.32
CA ILE A 275 -21.55 -8.35 -10.96
C ILE A 275 -22.44 -8.65 -12.18
N ARG A 276 -22.18 -8.02 -13.33
CA ARG A 276 -22.86 -8.29 -14.60
C ARG A 276 -22.05 -9.22 -15.50
N LYS A 277 -20.72 -9.03 -15.59
CA LYS A 277 -19.85 -9.70 -16.58
C LYS A 277 -19.06 -10.89 -16.05
N ASN A 278 -18.79 -10.95 -14.74
CA ASN A 278 -18.00 -12.03 -14.13
C ASN A 278 -18.95 -13.05 -13.47
N PRO A 279 -18.93 -14.35 -13.87
CA PRO A 279 -19.86 -15.35 -13.35
C PRO A 279 -19.71 -15.57 -11.83
N ASP A 280 -18.50 -15.57 -11.29
CA ASP A 280 -18.25 -15.77 -9.86
C ASP A 280 -18.76 -14.62 -9.00
N LEU A 281 -18.57 -13.37 -9.48
CA LEU A 281 -19.10 -12.19 -8.79
C LEU A 281 -20.62 -12.12 -8.88
N ARG A 282 -21.20 -12.43 -10.04
CA ARG A 282 -22.65 -12.48 -10.24
C ARG A 282 -23.29 -13.49 -9.30
N ALA A 283 -22.77 -14.72 -9.26
CA ALA A 283 -23.28 -15.78 -8.39
C ALA A 283 -23.19 -15.40 -6.90
N GLN A 284 -22.07 -14.81 -6.46
CA GLN A 284 -21.91 -14.37 -5.07
C GLN A 284 -22.86 -13.21 -4.72
N TYR A 285 -22.97 -12.22 -5.60
CA TYR A 285 -23.83 -11.06 -5.41
C TYR A 285 -25.30 -11.49 -5.29
N GLY A 286 -25.79 -12.32 -6.21
CA GLY A 286 -27.16 -12.85 -6.19
C GLY A 286 -27.46 -13.65 -4.91
N ARG A 287 -26.55 -14.54 -4.49
CA ARG A 287 -26.73 -15.30 -3.23
C ARG A 287 -26.83 -14.38 -2.00
N LEU A 288 -26.07 -13.28 -1.96
CA LEU A 288 -26.12 -12.36 -0.83
C LEU A 288 -27.40 -11.54 -0.81
N LEU A 289 -27.90 -11.13 -1.97
CA LEU A 289 -29.22 -10.47 -2.07
C LEU A 289 -30.37 -11.41 -1.66
N ALA A 290 -30.34 -12.67 -2.11
CA ALA A 290 -31.31 -13.68 -1.72
C ALA A 290 -31.31 -13.96 -0.20
N ARG A 291 -30.17 -13.73 0.48
CA ARG A 291 -30.06 -13.80 1.94
C ARG A 291 -30.43 -12.50 2.66
N GLY A 292 -31.06 -11.54 1.99
CA GLY A 292 -31.49 -10.27 2.57
C GLY A 292 -30.38 -9.24 2.81
N LYS A 293 -29.17 -9.42 2.25
CA LYS A 293 -28.12 -8.39 2.36
C LYS A 293 -28.44 -7.21 1.45
N CYS A 294 -28.22 -5.99 1.94
CA CYS A 294 -28.39 -4.79 1.11
C CYS A 294 -27.37 -4.73 -0.05
N LYS A 295 -27.75 -4.07 -1.16
CA LYS A 295 -26.94 -3.96 -2.39
C LYS A 295 -25.51 -3.52 -2.12
N MET A 296 -25.28 -2.52 -1.26
CA MET A 296 -23.94 -2.01 -0.94
C MET A 296 -23.09 -3.03 -0.18
N ALA A 297 -23.67 -3.79 0.74
CA ALA A 297 -22.94 -4.85 1.45
C ALA A 297 -22.57 -6.01 0.49
N ALA A 298 -23.49 -6.40 -0.41
CA ALA A 298 -23.23 -7.40 -1.43
C ALA A 298 -22.13 -6.94 -2.42
N LEU A 299 -22.12 -5.65 -2.78
CA LEU A 299 -21.08 -5.06 -3.63
C LEU A 299 -19.70 -5.00 -2.92
N GLY A 300 -19.66 -4.66 -1.63
CA GLY A 300 -18.45 -4.75 -0.83
C GLY A 300 -17.86 -6.18 -0.77
N ALA A 301 -18.73 -7.19 -0.69
CA ALA A 301 -18.31 -8.58 -0.78
C ALA A 301 -17.80 -8.96 -2.20
N ALA A 302 -18.39 -8.40 -3.26
CA ALA A 302 -17.91 -8.58 -4.63
C ALA A 302 -16.52 -7.93 -4.83
N MET A 303 -16.28 -6.73 -4.29
CA MET A 303 -14.94 -6.11 -4.27
C MET A 303 -13.91 -7.03 -3.60
N ARG A 304 -14.24 -7.58 -2.42
CA ARG A 304 -13.36 -8.52 -1.71
C ARG A 304 -13.09 -9.77 -2.54
N LYS A 305 -14.11 -10.35 -3.19
CA LYS A 305 -13.95 -11.51 -4.06
C LYS A 305 -13.04 -11.19 -5.24
N LEU A 306 -13.14 -9.99 -5.82
CA LEU A 306 -12.29 -9.54 -6.91
C LEU A 306 -10.82 -9.51 -6.50
N VAL A 307 -10.51 -9.03 -5.29
CA VAL A 307 -9.14 -9.11 -4.73
C VAL A 307 -8.66 -10.56 -4.60
N HIS A 308 -9.55 -11.46 -4.14
CA HIS A 308 -9.22 -12.88 -4.04
C HIS A 308 -8.94 -13.50 -5.41
N LEU A 309 -9.70 -13.14 -6.44
CA LEU A 309 -9.46 -13.61 -7.81
C LEU A 309 -8.11 -13.09 -8.34
N CYS A 310 -7.82 -11.79 -8.18
CA CYS A 310 -6.52 -11.22 -8.56
C CYS A 310 -5.36 -11.93 -7.87
N PHE A 311 -5.47 -12.17 -6.56
CA PHE A 311 -4.45 -12.88 -5.79
C PHE A 311 -4.28 -14.32 -6.29
N GLY A 312 -5.39 -15.03 -6.55
CA GLY A 312 -5.37 -16.41 -7.03
C GLY A 312 -4.71 -16.54 -8.41
N VAL A 313 -5.06 -15.66 -9.34
CA VAL A 313 -4.49 -15.63 -10.69
C VAL A 313 -2.98 -15.39 -10.68
N LEU A 314 -2.48 -14.51 -9.80
CA LEU A 314 -1.02 -14.28 -9.67
C LEU A 314 -0.28 -15.40 -8.94
N LYS A 315 -0.98 -16.27 -8.22
CA LYS A 315 -0.42 -17.46 -7.58
C LYS A 315 -0.46 -18.71 -8.47
N SER A 316 -1.33 -18.71 -9.48
CA SER A 316 -1.44 -19.79 -10.46
C SER A 316 -0.61 -19.47 -11.70
N GLU A 317 -0.21 -20.48 -12.46
CA GLU A 317 0.49 -20.31 -13.74
C GLU A 317 -0.46 -19.94 -14.89
N GLY A 318 -1.79 -20.05 -14.67
CA GLY A 318 -2.82 -19.78 -15.68
C GLY A 318 -3.61 -18.50 -15.42
N GLY A 319 -4.41 -18.09 -16.41
CA GLY A 319 -5.38 -17.00 -16.29
C GLY A 319 -6.59 -17.35 -15.42
N TYR A 320 -7.57 -16.44 -15.40
CA TYR A 320 -8.82 -16.65 -14.68
C TYR A 320 -9.62 -17.82 -15.23
N ARG A 321 -10.08 -18.71 -14.34
CA ARG A 321 -11.02 -19.77 -14.62
C ARG A 321 -12.22 -19.63 -13.68
N PRO A 322 -13.47 -19.60 -14.21
CA PRO A 322 -14.66 -19.56 -13.36
C PRO A 322 -14.72 -20.78 -12.42
N ALA A 323 -15.22 -20.57 -11.21
CA ALA A 323 -15.32 -21.66 -10.22
C ALA A 323 -16.20 -22.84 -10.70
N ALA A 324 -17.18 -22.58 -11.56
CA ALA A 324 -18.00 -23.62 -12.19
C ALA A 324 -17.19 -24.50 -13.15
N ALA A 325 -16.18 -23.93 -13.86
CA ALA A 325 -15.33 -24.67 -14.79
C ALA A 325 -14.23 -25.50 -14.10
N ILE A 326 -13.97 -25.25 -12.80
CA ILE A 326 -12.98 -26.03 -12.03
C ILE A 326 -13.63 -27.31 -11.43
N LYS A 327 -14.96 -27.34 -11.36
CA LYS A 327 -15.73 -28.44 -10.80
C LYS A 327 -16.25 -29.43 -11.86
N ALA A 328 -16.08 -29.10 -13.13
CA ALA A 328 -16.36 -29.98 -14.28
C ALA A 328 -15.06 -30.64 -14.76
#